data_b27c946764c757b45efdcc014b95055f
#
_entry.id   b27c946764c757b45efdcc014b95055f
#
_cell.length_a   1.000
_cell.length_b   1.000
_cell.length_c   1.000
_cell.angle_alpha   90.00
_cell.angle_beta   90.00
_cell.angle_gamma   90.00
#
_symmetry.space_group_name_H-M   'P 1'
#
loop_
_entity.id
_entity.type
_entity.pdbx_description
1 polymer ?
#
loop_
_entity_poly.entity_id
_entity_poly.type
_entity_poly.pdbx_seq_one_letter_code
_entity_poly.pdbx_strand_id
1 'polypeptide(L)'
;SYAELIRPEDGQRLHYTHVVFEWEQQPEASSYQLELHDINTNSFFTYDSLSTNVFILKSNINWDNSYQWKIRAVYEDGNYGNWIGPKTFHTKDSKLGYRYITNHVDSLIQPGVTIFGGASPNRHTFVIDKEGNEIWNDGRYKFKINHVDEYGTLYGNSDHSFPANTACKINYDMDILWASNIRVDPHDMKETSRNTYFVMKNTHLNGPIPSDNGLT
;
A
#
# COMPACT_ATOMS: atom_id res chain seq x y z
N SER A 1 12.80 27.28 13.27
CA SER A 1 12.09 26.42 12.31
C SER A 1 10.97 25.70 13.07
N TYR A 2 9.75 25.83 12.64
CA TYR A 2 8.67 25.00 13.18
C TYR A 2 8.83 23.63 12.54
N ALA A 3 8.82 22.56 13.33
CA ALA A 3 8.88 21.22 12.80
C ALA A 3 7.64 20.91 11.96
N GLU A 4 7.84 20.16 10.89
CA GLU A 4 6.82 19.83 9.92
C GLU A 4 6.30 18.40 10.15
N LEU A 5 4.98 18.23 9.94
CA LEU A 5 4.40 16.89 9.76
C LEU A 5 4.73 16.44 8.33
N ILE A 6 5.31 15.25 8.16
CA ILE A 6 5.77 14.76 6.86
C ILE A 6 4.70 13.86 6.25
N ARG A 7 4.32 12.77 6.93
CA ARG A 7 3.34 11.79 6.44
C ARG A 7 2.32 11.41 7.51
N PRO A 8 1.05 11.23 7.13
CA PRO A 8 0.44 11.53 5.84
C PRO A 8 0.49 13.03 5.52
N GLU A 9 0.61 13.38 4.22
CA GLU A 9 0.52 14.76 3.75
C GLU A 9 -0.89 15.31 3.94
N ASP A 10 -1.01 16.65 4.02
CA ASP A 10 -2.33 17.27 4.18
C ASP A 10 -3.21 17.02 2.94
N GLY A 11 -4.41 16.51 3.19
CA GLY A 11 -5.37 16.09 2.16
C GLY A 11 -5.02 14.79 1.42
N GLN A 12 -3.98 14.05 1.83
CA GLN A 12 -3.58 12.80 1.19
C GLN A 12 -4.71 11.76 1.21
N ARG A 13 -4.82 10.99 0.11
CA ARG A 13 -5.78 9.90 -0.04
C ARG A 13 -5.06 8.56 -0.06
N LEU A 14 -5.20 7.79 1.01
CA LEU A 14 -4.50 6.53 1.23
C LEU A 14 -5.29 5.34 0.69
N HIS A 15 -4.57 4.37 0.12
CA HIS A 15 -5.08 3.07 -0.31
C HIS A 15 -4.78 1.97 0.71
N TYR A 16 -4.58 2.36 1.98
CA TYR A 16 -4.20 1.46 3.06
C TYR A 16 -4.68 1.98 4.41
N THR A 17 -4.80 1.06 5.37
CA THR A 17 -5.21 1.33 6.75
C THR A 17 -4.07 1.17 7.75
N HIS A 18 -2.93 0.58 7.36
CA HIS A 18 -1.71 0.60 8.15
C HIS A 18 -0.92 1.85 7.79
N VAL A 19 -1.05 2.90 8.59
CA VAL A 19 -0.58 4.25 8.24
C VAL A 19 0.73 4.57 8.92
N VAL A 20 1.69 5.05 8.15
CA VAL A 20 2.95 5.60 8.65
C VAL A 20 2.74 7.08 8.96
N PHE A 21 2.94 7.46 10.20
CA PHE A 21 3.05 8.85 10.64
C PHE A 21 4.51 9.21 10.76
N GLU A 22 4.91 10.29 10.14
CA GLU A 22 6.28 10.79 10.12
C GLU A 22 6.28 12.31 10.30
N TRP A 23 7.22 12.83 11.11
CA TRP A 23 7.38 14.25 11.37
C TRP A 23 8.84 14.60 11.54
N GLU A 24 9.17 15.88 11.46
CA GLU A 24 10.53 16.36 11.78
C GLU A 24 10.85 16.21 13.26
N GLN A 25 12.04 15.73 13.55
CA GLN A 25 12.51 15.61 14.93
C GLN A 25 12.58 16.97 15.61
N GLN A 26 12.04 17.06 16.83
CA GLN A 26 12.12 18.25 17.65
C GLN A 26 13.41 18.22 18.48
N PRO A 27 14.15 19.34 18.57
CA PRO A 27 15.26 19.44 19.49
C PRO A 27 14.81 19.15 20.93
N GLU A 28 15.66 18.45 21.68
CA GLU A 28 15.46 18.12 23.11
C GLU A 28 14.21 17.26 23.42
N ALA A 29 13.47 16.80 22.42
CA ALA A 29 12.36 15.88 22.65
C ALA A 29 12.89 14.51 23.12
N SER A 30 12.40 14.05 24.26
CA SER A 30 12.67 12.69 24.78
C SER A 30 11.72 11.67 24.18
N SER A 31 10.51 12.10 23.84
CA SER A 31 9.48 11.30 23.16
C SER A 31 8.43 12.20 22.52
N TYR A 32 7.41 11.59 21.91
CA TYR A 32 6.31 12.31 21.28
C TYR A 32 4.97 11.75 21.73
N GLN A 33 3.96 12.60 21.64
CA GLN A 33 2.55 12.24 21.72
C GLN A 33 1.88 12.56 20.41
N LEU A 34 1.14 11.58 19.83
CA LEU A 34 0.33 11.72 18.65
C LEU A 34 -1.15 11.67 19.03
N GLU A 35 -1.94 12.59 18.51
CA GLU A 35 -3.40 12.54 18.59
C GLU A 35 -3.97 12.36 17.19
N LEU A 36 -4.84 11.36 17.06
CA LEU A 36 -5.62 11.05 15.88
C LEU A 36 -7.09 11.33 16.16
N HIS A 37 -7.73 12.12 15.33
CA HIS A 37 -9.17 12.41 15.36
C HIS A 37 -9.85 11.75 14.17
N ASP A 38 -10.72 10.81 14.41
CA ASP A 38 -11.67 10.27 13.42
C ASP A 38 -12.81 11.27 13.25
N ILE A 39 -12.83 11.95 12.11
CA ILE A 39 -13.78 13.04 11.82
C ILE A 39 -15.21 12.49 11.68
N ASN A 40 -15.35 11.28 11.13
CA ASN A 40 -16.68 10.70 10.85
C ASN A 40 -17.40 10.26 12.13
N THR A 41 -16.66 9.72 13.09
CA THR A 41 -17.21 9.27 14.38
C THR A 41 -17.01 10.29 15.50
N ASN A 42 -16.24 11.33 15.26
CA ASN A 42 -15.79 12.32 16.25
C ASN A 42 -15.05 11.66 17.44
N SER A 43 -14.30 10.60 17.18
CA SER A 43 -13.52 9.86 18.18
C SER A 43 -12.07 10.33 18.18
N PHE A 44 -11.46 10.39 19.36
CA PHE A 44 -10.06 10.78 19.54
C PHE A 44 -9.25 9.62 20.09
N PHE A 45 -8.08 9.39 19.51
CA PHE A 45 -7.13 8.37 19.92
C PHE A 45 -5.79 9.06 20.23
N THR A 46 -5.23 8.75 21.38
CA THR A 46 -3.93 9.30 21.80
C THR A 46 -2.90 8.19 21.91
N TYR A 47 -1.74 8.42 21.35
CA TYR A 47 -0.59 7.51 21.39
C TYR A 47 0.57 8.22 22.04
N ASP A 48 0.97 7.73 23.21
CA ASP A 48 1.98 8.32 24.06
C ASP A 48 3.32 7.60 23.96
N SER A 49 4.37 8.25 24.47
CA SER A 49 5.71 7.66 24.63
C SER A 49 6.31 7.15 23.31
N LEU A 50 6.03 7.82 22.21
CA LEU A 50 6.63 7.49 20.92
C LEU A 50 8.09 7.94 20.93
N SER A 51 9.03 6.98 20.94
CA SER A 51 10.47 7.24 21.10
C SER A 51 11.16 7.71 19.81
N THR A 52 10.48 7.69 18.68
CA THR A 52 11.00 8.12 17.38
C THR A 52 10.02 9.07 16.70
N ASN A 53 10.47 9.74 15.67
CA ASN A 53 9.67 10.61 14.83
C ASN A 53 8.97 9.86 13.67
N VAL A 54 8.88 8.53 13.78
CA VAL A 54 8.14 7.66 12.86
C VAL A 54 7.29 6.70 13.68
N PHE A 55 6.01 6.59 13.35
CA PHE A 55 5.07 5.68 14.01
C PHE A 55 4.17 4.98 13.00
N ILE A 56 4.09 3.65 13.06
CA ILE A 56 3.20 2.85 12.21
C ILE A 56 1.97 2.46 13.01
N LEU A 57 0.83 3.05 12.66
CA LEU A 57 -0.45 2.72 13.26
C LEU A 57 -1.15 1.63 12.45
N LYS A 58 -1.51 0.52 13.13
CA LYS A 58 -2.15 -0.67 12.52
C LYS A 58 -3.59 -0.89 12.98
N SER A 59 -4.14 0.05 13.73
CA SER A 59 -5.52 -0.04 14.28
C SER A 59 -6.17 1.34 14.26
N ASN A 60 -7.49 1.39 14.51
CA ASN A 60 -8.25 2.63 14.57
C ASN A 60 -8.29 3.45 13.27
N ILE A 61 -7.89 2.85 12.16
CA ILE A 61 -8.02 3.41 10.81
C ILE A 61 -8.98 2.51 10.02
N ASN A 62 -10.08 3.06 9.60
CA ASN A 62 -11.12 2.40 8.80
C ASN A 62 -11.04 2.84 7.34
N TRP A 63 -11.58 2.04 6.43
CA TRP A 63 -11.79 2.42 5.04
C TRP A 63 -12.90 3.47 4.91
N ASP A 64 -12.85 4.26 3.82
CA ASP A 64 -13.84 5.31 3.47
C ASP A 64 -14.06 6.33 4.60
N ASN A 65 -12.96 6.77 5.21
CA ASN A 65 -13.00 7.62 6.38
C ASN A 65 -12.03 8.80 6.29
N SER A 66 -12.23 9.78 7.15
CA SER A 66 -11.45 11.03 7.21
C SER A 66 -10.86 11.21 8.60
N TYR A 67 -9.62 11.62 8.64
CA TYR A 67 -8.85 11.76 9.88
C TYR A 67 -8.10 13.08 9.91
N GLN A 68 -7.94 13.60 11.12
CA GLN A 68 -6.96 14.64 11.41
C GLN A 68 -5.93 14.11 12.40
N TRP A 69 -4.69 14.53 12.26
CA TRP A 69 -3.63 14.14 13.16
C TRP A 69 -2.69 15.30 13.48
N LYS A 70 -2.16 15.27 14.68
CA LYS A 70 -1.18 16.23 15.18
C LYS A 70 -0.23 15.55 16.15
N ILE A 71 0.94 16.13 16.35
CA ILE A 71 1.94 15.65 17.33
C ILE A 71 2.38 16.78 18.25
N ARG A 72 2.96 16.41 19.38
CA ARG A 72 3.75 17.29 20.21
C ARG A 72 4.92 16.55 20.82
N ALA A 73 6.00 17.29 21.09
CA ALA A 73 7.14 16.79 21.86
C ALA A 73 6.78 16.59 23.32
N VAL A 74 7.44 15.63 23.96
CA VAL A 74 7.50 15.46 25.40
C VAL A 74 8.95 15.56 25.79
N TYR A 75 9.27 16.43 26.76
CA TYR A 75 10.63 16.68 27.23
C TYR A 75 11.00 15.82 28.44
N GLU A 76 12.28 15.74 28.78
CA GLU A 76 12.75 14.92 29.90
C GLU A 76 12.14 15.29 31.26
N ASP A 77 11.78 16.55 31.44
CA ASP A 77 11.10 17.05 32.66
C ASP A 77 9.60 16.73 32.70
N GLY A 78 9.09 16.01 31.71
CA GLY A 78 7.68 15.65 31.56
C GLY A 78 6.79 16.75 30.99
N ASN A 79 7.33 17.91 30.64
CA ASN A 79 6.59 18.99 30.02
C ASN A 79 6.27 18.66 28.54
N TYR A 80 5.18 19.24 28.04
CA TYR A 80 4.74 19.11 26.66
C TYR A 80 5.10 20.34 25.84
N GLY A 81 5.59 20.13 24.65
CA GLY A 81 5.68 21.14 23.61
C GLY A 81 4.30 21.54 23.04
N ASN A 82 4.31 22.54 22.20
CA ASN A 82 3.10 22.91 21.45
C ASN A 82 2.70 21.84 20.45
N TRP A 83 1.39 21.72 20.19
CA TRP A 83 0.88 20.89 19.12
C TRP A 83 1.35 21.39 17.75
N ILE A 84 1.77 20.48 16.88
CA ILE A 84 2.13 20.69 15.50
C ILE A 84 1.07 20.01 14.64
N GLY A 85 0.50 20.72 13.70
CA GLY A 85 -0.67 20.34 12.92
C GLY A 85 -1.94 21.07 13.35
N PRO A 86 -3.16 20.55 13.02
CA PRO A 86 -3.38 19.24 12.42
C PRO A 86 -3.13 19.20 10.90
N LYS A 87 -2.79 18.02 10.38
CA LYS A 87 -2.96 17.65 8.98
C LYS A 87 -4.13 16.67 8.82
N THR A 88 -4.74 16.66 7.66
CA THR A 88 -5.88 15.80 7.34
C THR A 88 -5.49 14.76 6.32
N PHE A 89 -6.00 13.55 6.43
CA PHE A 89 -5.91 12.52 5.38
C PHE A 89 -7.21 11.74 5.27
N HIS A 90 -7.36 11.01 4.15
CA HIS A 90 -8.56 10.23 3.87
C HIS A 90 -8.15 8.82 3.45
N THR A 91 -8.82 7.82 3.93
CA THR A 91 -8.74 6.45 3.38
C THR A 91 -9.76 6.31 2.26
N LYS A 92 -9.39 5.56 1.22
CA LYS A 92 -10.32 5.22 0.13
C LYS A 92 -11.20 4.04 0.53
N ASP A 93 -12.05 3.63 -0.41
CA ASP A 93 -12.97 2.51 -0.23
C ASP A 93 -12.23 1.16 -0.26
N SER A 94 -12.68 0.23 0.59
CA SER A 94 -12.29 -1.19 0.54
C SER A 94 -12.69 -1.81 -0.80
N LYS A 95 -11.86 -2.70 -1.33
CA LYS A 95 -12.12 -3.45 -2.58
C LYS A 95 -12.37 -4.94 -2.33
N LEU A 96 -12.13 -5.41 -1.12
CA LEU A 96 -12.29 -6.83 -0.77
C LEU A 96 -13.75 -7.29 -0.87
N GLY A 97 -14.70 -6.39 -0.59
CA GLY A 97 -16.14 -6.66 -0.68
C GLY A 97 -16.58 -7.70 0.33
N TYR A 98 -17.33 -8.72 -0.14
CA TYR A 98 -17.87 -9.80 0.71
C TYR A 98 -16.90 -10.98 0.90
N ARG A 99 -15.62 -10.85 0.56
CA ARG A 99 -14.63 -11.92 0.77
C ARG A 99 -14.26 -11.98 2.24
N TYR A 100 -14.10 -13.18 2.76
CA TYR A 100 -13.74 -13.42 4.15
C TYR A 100 -12.96 -14.73 4.27
N ILE A 101 -12.21 -14.86 5.36
CA ILE A 101 -11.51 -16.11 5.70
C ILE A 101 -12.54 -17.11 6.22
N THR A 102 -12.57 -18.30 5.60
CA THR A 102 -13.46 -19.39 6.02
C THR A 102 -12.83 -20.31 7.06
N ASN A 103 -11.52 -20.45 7.05
CA ASN A 103 -10.76 -21.26 7.99
C ASN A 103 -9.56 -20.47 8.48
N HIS A 104 -9.45 -20.29 9.78
CA HIS A 104 -8.37 -19.59 10.44
C HIS A 104 -7.84 -20.43 11.59
N VAL A 105 -6.58 -20.86 11.48
CA VAL A 105 -5.85 -21.60 12.52
C VAL A 105 -4.60 -20.78 12.86
N ASP A 106 -4.68 -19.95 13.87
CA ASP A 106 -3.65 -18.96 14.24
C ASP A 106 -2.25 -19.60 14.39
N SER A 107 -2.17 -20.80 14.95
CA SER A 107 -0.90 -21.52 15.15
C SER A 107 -0.22 -21.97 13.85
N LEU A 108 -0.92 -21.96 12.73
CA LEU A 108 -0.40 -22.34 11.41
C LEU A 108 -0.12 -21.16 10.50
N ILE A 109 -0.47 -19.94 10.93
CA ILE A 109 -0.27 -18.73 10.14
C ILE A 109 1.09 -18.14 10.48
N GLN A 110 1.91 -17.91 9.45
CA GLN A 110 3.16 -17.19 9.62
C GLN A 110 2.90 -15.69 9.86
N PRO A 111 3.76 -15.01 10.68
CA PRO A 111 3.69 -13.56 10.81
C PRO A 111 3.87 -12.88 9.45
N GLY A 112 3.06 -11.87 9.19
CA GLY A 112 3.14 -11.10 7.94
C GLY A 112 1.77 -10.76 7.37
N VAL A 113 1.76 -10.49 6.09
CA VAL A 113 0.56 -10.15 5.31
C VAL A 113 0.43 -11.06 4.11
N THR A 114 -0.79 -11.25 3.63
CA THR A 114 -1.05 -12.02 2.40
C THR A 114 -1.40 -11.06 1.28
N ILE A 115 -0.66 -11.13 0.17
CA ILE A 115 -0.91 -10.33 -1.04
C ILE A 115 -1.47 -11.27 -2.10
N PHE A 116 -2.56 -10.89 -2.71
CA PHE A 116 -3.16 -11.65 -3.81
C PHE A 116 -3.87 -10.76 -4.82
N GLY A 117 -3.82 -11.17 -6.09
CA GLY A 117 -4.54 -10.55 -7.18
C GLY A 117 -5.91 -11.20 -7.39
N GLY A 118 -6.91 -10.41 -7.64
CA GLY A 118 -8.22 -10.89 -7.99
C GLY A 118 -8.31 -11.41 -9.43
N ALA A 119 -9.11 -12.46 -9.64
CA ALA A 119 -9.48 -12.91 -10.97
C ALA A 119 -10.62 -12.05 -11.56
N SER A 120 -10.80 -12.11 -12.88
CA SER A 120 -11.96 -11.49 -13.54
C SER A 120 -13.27 -11.91 -12.84
N PRO A 121 -14.26 -10.99 -12.66
CA PRO A 121 -14.29 -9.63 -13.20
C PRO A 121 -13.55 -8.57 -12.33
N ASN A 122 -13.23 -8.88 -11.08
CA ASN A 122 -12.62 -7.94 -10.14
C ASN A 122 -11.10 -8.17 -10.06
N ARG A 123 -10.37 -7.53 -10.96
CA ARG A 123 -8.91 -7.68 -11.10
C ARG A 123 -8.12 -6.78 -10.15
N HIS A 124 -8.59 -6.61 -8.92
CA HIS A 124 -7.87 -5.84 -7.92
C HIS A 124 -6.84 -6.68 -7.18
N THR A 125 -5.71 -6.08 -6.84
CA THR A 125 -4.76 -6.64 -5.88
C THR A 125 -5.10 -6.13 -4.50
N PHE A 126 -5.07 -7.04 -3.53
CA PHE A 126 -5.37 -6.79 -2.12
C PHE A 126 -4.23 -7.27 -1.25
N VAL A 127 -4.07 -6.62 -0.12
CA VAL A 127 -3.27 -7.12 0.99
C VAL A 127 -4.18 -7.27 2.20
N ILE A 128 -4.12 -8.43 2.82
CA ILE A 128 -4.84 -8.70 4.06
C ILE A 128 -3.87 -9.04 5.20
N ASP A 129 -4.27 -8.71 6.40
CA ASP A 129 -3.63 -9.20 7.62
C ASP A 129 -3.96 -10.68 7.90
N LYS A 130 -3.44 -11.22 9.00
CA LYS A 130 -3.69 -12.61 9.39
C LYS A 130 -5.14 -12.86 9.83
N GLU A 131 -5.87 -11.84 10.22
CA GLU A 131 -7.29 -11.88 10.56
C GLU A 131 -8.20 -11.78 9.33
N GLY A 132 -7.63 -11.49 8.14
CA GLY A 132 -8.36 -11.34 6.88
C GLY A 132 -8.89 -9.94 6.63
N ASN A 133 -8.51 -8.97 7.44
CA ASN A 133 -8.87 -7.59 7.19
C ASN A 133 -8.06 -7.04 6.02
N GLU A 134 -8.73 -6.37 5.11
CA GLU A 134 -8.05 -5.64 4.04
C GLU A 134 -7.27 -4.47 4.63
N ILE A 135 -5.96 -4.44 4.38
CA ILE A 135 -5.08 -3.39 4.87
C ILE A 135 -4.48 -2.53 3.76
N TRP A 136 -4.55 -2.99 2.50
CA TRP A 136 -4.12 -2.26 1.32
C TRP A 136 -4.86 -2.76 0.07
N ASN A 137 -5.09 -1.89 -0.90
CA ASN A 137 -5.56 -2.26 -2.23
C ASN A 137 -5.01 -1.34 -3.33
N ASP A 138 -5.09 -1.79 -4.57
CA ASP A 138 -4.63 -1.07 -5.76
C ASP A 138 -5.55 0.09 -6.21
N GLY A 139 -6.56 0.41 -5.44
CA GLY A 139 -7.51 1.49 -5.72
C GLY A 139 -8.25 1.28 -7.04
N ARG A 140 -8.04 2.21 -7.99
CA ARG A 140 -8.70 2.19 -9.31
C ARG A 140 -7.90 1.51 -10.41
N TYR A 141 -6.66 1.11 -10.13
CA TYR A 141 -5.73 0.74 -11.21
C TYR A 141 -5.92 -0.68 -11.75
N LYS A 142 -6.71 -1.52 -11.06
CA LYS A 142 -6.87 -2.93 -11.45
C LYS A 142 -5.53 -3.59 -11.75
N PHE A 143 -4.64 -3.44 -10.80
CA PHE A 143 -3.29 -3.96 -10.90
C PHE A 143 -3.29 -5.46 -10.63
N LYS A 144 -2.82 -6.23 -11.60
CA LYS A 144 -2.59 -7.65 -11.41
C LYS A 144 -1.16 -7.88 -10.97
N ILE A 145 -0.99 -8.25 -9.71
CA ILE A 145 0.33 -8.54 -9.15
C ILE A 145 0.89 -9.87 -9.69
N ASN A 146 2.19 -9.87 -10.01
CA ASN A 146 2.96 -11.05 -10.34
C ASN A 146 4.01 -11.35 -9.28
N HIS A 147 4.63 -10.33 -8.69
CA HIS A 147 5.75 -10.47 -7.75
C HIS A 147 5.83 -9.28 -6.80
N VAL A 148 6.40 -9.51 -5.62
CA VAL A 148 6.81 -8.49 -4.65
C VAL A 148 8.26 -8.74 -4.30
N ASP A 149 9.10 -7.71 -4.31
CA ASP A 149 10.49 -7.83 -3.89
C ASP A 149 10.65 -7.67 -2.36
N GLU A 150 11.86 -7.84 -1.88
CA GLU A 150 12.22 -7.71 -0.47
C GLU A 150 12.04 -6.29 0.10
N TYR A 151 11.89 -5.28 -0.76
CA TYR A 151 11.65 -3.89 -0.39
C TYR A 151 10.17 -3.51 -0.41
N GLY A 152 9.29 -4.47 -0.73
CA GLY A 152 7.85 -4.24 -0.82
C GLY A 152 7.42 -3.59 -2.15
N THR A 153 8.29 -3.58 -3.16
CA THR A 153 7.93 -3.09 -4.50
C THR A 153 7.06 -4.12 -5.21
N LEU A 154 6.01 -3.66 -5.83
CA LEU A 154 5.02 -4.49 -6.50
C LEU A 154 5.30 -4.52 -8.02
N TYR A 155 5.39 -5.70 -8.58
CA TYR A 155 5.58 -5.95 -10.01
C TYR A 155 4.34 -6.61 -10.59
N GLY A 156 3.87 -6.10 -11.71
CA GLY A 156 2.67 -6.65 -12.32
C GLY A 156 2.20 -5.87 -13.54
N ASN A 157 0.92 -5.96 -13.81
CA ASN A 157 0.29 -5.35 -14.97
C ASN A 157 -0.91 -4.53 -14.58
N SER A 158 -1.05 -3.34 -15.16
CA SER A 158 -2.24 -2.51 -15.02
C SER A 158 -3.21 -2.76 -16.17
N ASP A 159 -4.51 -2.97 -15.84
CA ASP A 159 -5.54 -3.30 -16.84
C ASP A 159 -6.23 -2.06 -17.41
N HIS A 160 -6.27 -0.91 -16.73
CA HIS A 160 -7.26 0.12 -17.12
C HIS A 160 -6.86 1.58 -17.14
N SER A 161 -5.78 2.03 -16.56
CA SER A 161 -5.64 3.50 -16.42
C SER A 161 -4.24 4.06 -16.57
N PHE A 162 -3.32 3.21 -16.74
CA PHE A 162 -1.96 3.54 -17.07
C PHE A 162 -1.56 2.63 -18.20
N PRO A 163 -0.88 3.06 -19.23
CA PRO A 163 -1.18 2.52 -20.54
C PRO A 163 -1.65 1.07 -20.42
N ALA A 164 -2.91 0.84 -20.80
CA ALA A 164 -3.61 -0.40 -20.54
C ALA A 164 -2.79 -1.63 -20.98
N ASN A 165 -2.69 -2.64 -20.13
CA ASN A 165 -1.92 -3.86 -20.35
C ASN A 165 -0.41 -3.63 -20.47
N THR A 166 0.16 -2.73 -19.69
CA THR A 166 1.61 -2.58 -19.57
C THR A 166 2.14 -3.26 -18.32
N ALA A 167 3.34 -3.82 -18.42
CA ALA A 167 4.09 -4.23 -17.24
C ALA A 167 4.53 -2.98 -16.48
N CYS A 168 4.39 -2.99 -15.18
CA CYS A 168 4.82 -1.88 -14.34
C CYS A 168 5.34 -2.32 -12.98
N LYS A 169 6.14 -1.45 -12.40
CA LYS A 169 6.70 -1.52 -11.06
C LYS A 169 6.15 -0.35 -10.27
N ILE A 170 5.53 -0.62 -9.14
CA ILE A 170 4.88 0.40 -8.31
C ILE A 170 5.31 0.26 -6.85
N ASN A 171 5.22 1.34 -6.09
CA ASN A 171 5.31 1.28 -4.63
C ASN A 171 3.91 1.10 -3.99
N TYR A 172 3.88 1.03 -2.67
CA TYR A 172 2.62 0.85 -1.93
C TYR A 172 1.69 2.09 -1.97
N ASP A 173 2.23 3.28 -2.29
CA ASP A 173 1.44 4.50 -2.53
C ASP A 173 0.85 4.55 -3.94
N MET A 174 1.09 3.51 -4.76
CA MET A 174 0.68 3.42 -6.16
C MET A 174 1.47 4.35 -7.10
N ASP A 175 2.61 4.87 -6.67
CA ASP A 175 3.48 5.60 -7.56
C ASP A 175 4.17 4.64 -8.54
N ILE A 176 4.20 5.02 -9.80
CA ILE A 176 4.81 4.21 -10.85
C ILE A 176 6.30 4.47 -10.88
N LEU A 177 7.06 3.48 -10.46
CA LEU A 177 8.51 3.52 -10.48
C LEU A 177 9.08 3.19 -11.87
N TRP A 178 8.36 2.35 -12.61
CA TRP A 178 8.69 1.98 -13.99
C TRP A 178 7.45 1.41 -14.70
N ALA A 179 7.36 1.65 -16.00
CA ALA A 179 6.36 1.02 -16.85
C ALA A 179 6.93 0.69 -18.23
N SER A 180 6.49 -0.41 -18.83
CA SER A 180 6.87 -0.77 -20.19
C SER A 180 6.21 0.18 -21.20
N ASN A 181 6.86 0.42 -22.32
CA ASN A 181 6.31 1.18 -23.44
C ASN A 181 5.54 0.31 -24.45
N ILE A 182 5.38 -0.96 -24.14
CA ILE A 182 4.67 -1.92 -25.00
C ILE A 182 3.56 -2.62 -24.21
N ARG A 183 2.54 -3.07 -24.90
CA ARG A 183 1.53 -3.97 -24.33
C ARG A 183 2.12 -5.35 -24.10
N VAL A 184 1.84 -5.93 -22.94
CA VAL A 184 2.31 -7.26 -22.55
C VAL A 184 1.14 -8.13 -22.13
N ASP A 185 1.35 -9.42 -22.15
CA ASP A 185 0.41 -10.37 -21.57
C ASP A 185 0.52 -10.30 -20.03
N PRO A 186 -0.60 -10.25 -19.30
CA PRO A 186 -0.59 -10.04 -17.85
C PRO A 186 -0.26 -11.30 -17.03
N HIS A 187 0.19 -12.39 -17.65
CA HIS A 187 0.38 -13.64 -16.91
C HIS A 187 1.68 -13.70 -16.14
N ASP A 188 2.74 -13.07 -16.63
CA ASP A 188 4.01 -13.06 -15.92
C ASP A 188 4.86 -11.83 -16.24
N MET A 189 5.63 -11.42 -15.23
CA MET A 189 6.66 -10.39 -15.32
C MET A 189 7.75 -10.71 -14.31
N LYS A 190 9.00 -10.69 -14.73
CA LYS A 190 10.14 -10.95 -13.85
C LYS A 190 11.29 -10.00 -14.11
N GLU A 191 11.79 -9.35 -13.06
CA GLU A 191 13.02 -8.58 -13.11
C GLU A 191 14.24 -9.51 -13.09
N THR A 192 15.26 -9.17 -13.87
CA THR A 192 16.54 -9.88 -13.91
C THR A 192 17.56 -9.19 -13.03
N SER A 193 18.65 -9.87 -12.71
CA SER A 193 19.79 -9.27 -11.98
C SER A 193 20.48 -8.08 -12.70
N ARG A 194 20.09 -7.79 -13.93
CA ARG A 194 20.64 -6.68 -14.74
C ARG A 194 19.67 -5.50 -14.89
N ASN A 195 18.66 -5.41 -14.04
CA ASN A 195 17.58 -4.41 -14.11
C ASN A 195 16.86 -4.41 -15.48
N THR A 196 16.75 -5.58 -16.10
CA THR A 196 15.94 -5.80 -17.31
C THR A 196 14.74 -6.67 -16.93
N TYR A 197 13.72 -6.69 -17.79
CA TYR A 197 12.49 -7.38 -17.49
C TYR A 197 12.16 -8.43 -18.54
N PHE A 198 11.83 -9.63 -18.11
CA PHE A 198 11.14 -10.61 -18.93
C PHE A 198 9.64 -10.37 -18.81
N VAL A 199 8.97 -10.24 -19.94
CA VAL A 199 7.52 -10.11 -20.05
C VAL A 199 7.02 -10.95 -21.21
N MET A 200 5.79 -11.44 -21.09
CA MET A 200 5.13 -12.16 -22.18
C MET A 200 4.45 -11.18 -23.14
N LYS A 201 4.49 -11.49 -24.41
CA LYS A 201 3.79 -10.71 -25.44
C LYS A 201 3.07 -11.65 -26.39
N ASN A 202 1.78 -11.43 -26.56
CA ASN A 202 1.02 -12.15 -27.58
C ASN A 202 1.43 -11.67 -28.97
N THR A 203 1.68 -12.61 -29.86
CA THR A 203 1.95 -12.35 -31.27
C THR A 203 1.10 -13.27 -32.15
N HIS A 204 0.65 -12.77 -33.28
CA HIS A 204 0.00 -13.58 -34.29
C HIS A 204 1.05 -14.02 -35.30
N LEU A 205 1.13 -15.33 -35.49
CA LEU A 205 1.92 -15.92 -36.58
C LEU A 205 0.98 -16.24 -37.74
N ASN A 206 1.35 -15.76 -38.92
CA ASN A 206 0.64 -16.11 -40.15
C ASN A 206 1.18 -17.45 -40.68
N GLY A 207 0.33 -18.44 -40.73
CA GLY A 207 0.68 -19.77 -41.27
C GLY A 207 0.78 -20.86 -40.19
N PRO A 208 1.03 -22.09 -40.63
CA PRO A 208 1.15 -23.21 -39.68
C PRO A 208 2.37 -23.00 -38.78
N ILE A 209 2.18 -23.21 -37.48
CA ILE A 209 3.29 -23.19 -36.51
C ILE A 209 4.08 -24.50 -36.70
N PRO A 210 5.35 -24.46 -37.06
CA PRO A 210 6.16 -25.66 -37.12
C PRO A 210 6.13 -26.37 -35.77
N SER A 211 5.74 -27.61 -35.74
CA SER A 211 5.87 -28.46 -34.53
C SER A 211 6.85 -29.57 -34.84
N ASP A 212 7.67 -29.96 -33.87
CA ASP A 212 8.59 -31.07 -33.98
C ASP A 212 7.87 -32.42 -34.26
N ASN A 213 6.56 -32.45 -34.10
CA ASN A 213 5.70 -33.62 -34.29
C ASN A 213 4.98 -33.63 -35.64
N GLY A 214 5.32 -32.74 -36.57
CA GLY A 214 4.75 -32.74 -37.91
C GLY A 214 3.25 -32.41 -37.99
N LEU A 215 2.68 -31.82 -36.97
CA LEU A 215 1.29 -31.32 -37.00
C LEU A 215 1.24 -30.03 -37.82
N THR A 216 0.65 -30.10 -38.97
CA THR A 216 0.34 -28.97 -39.85
C THR A 216 -0.95 -28.31 -39.48
#